data_f93010bb3958144c4882bd0c20378967
#
_entry.id   f93010bb3958144c4882bd0c20378967
#
_cell.length_a   1.000
_cell.length_b   1.000
_cell.length_c   1.000
_cell.angle_alpha   90.00
_cell.angle_beta   90.00
_cell.angle_gamma   90.00
#
_symmetry.space_group_name_H-M   'P 1'
#
loop_
_entity.id
_entity.type
_entity.pdbx_description
1 polymer ?
#
loop_
_entity_poly.entity_id
_entity_poly.type
_entity_poly.pdbx_seq_one_letter_code
_entity_poly.pdbx_strand_id
1 'polypeptide(L)'
;LHMHTSWSHDCSMDVDELLDHAEAEGLGAIAITDHNVFGGALEAVESARGRRLVVIPGEEVKTDGEGEVIGLFLEEEIPRGMTFAQTVDAIRAQGGLVYVPHPFDRLHAIPDAATLQRHLAEIDVFEVYNARLLFEGYNDEALRFARKYNLTAGAGSDAHVLQGVGTGVVRMRRFNGPEEFLVSLRSADVLRRPKSLAYLQGLKWVAQAKERVR
;
A
#
# COMPACT_ATOMS: atom_id res chain seq x y z
N LEU A 1 1.88 -3.58 3.49
CA LEU A 1 0.50 -3.16 3.27
C LEU A 1 0.28 -2.38 1.96
N HIS A 2 1.33 -2.16 1.18
CA HIS A 2 1.33 -1.36 -0.03
C HIS A 2 2.21 -2.06 -1.08
N MET A 3 1.61 -2.57 -2.17
CA MET A 3 2.33 -3.22 -3.26
C MET A 3 1.46 -3.34 -4.51
N HIS A 4 2.11 -3.49 -5.67
CA HIS A 4 1.50 -3.43 -6.99
C HIS A 4 1.66 -4.74 -7.75
N THR A 5 0.81 -4.93 -8.74
CA THR A 5 0.83 -6.06 -9.68
C THR A 5 0.95 -5.57 -11.11
N SER A 6 0.90 -6.48 -12.07
CA SER A 6 0.85 -6.16 -13.51
C SER A 6 -0.41 -5.39 -13.95
N TRP A 7 -1.36 -5.18 -13.06
CA TRP A 7 -2.51 -4.29 -13.28
C TRP A 7 -2.15 -2.81 -13.18
N SER A 8 -1.10 -2.47 -12.42
CA SER A 8 -0.53 -1.13 -12.42
C SER A 8 0.29 -0.89 -13.69
N HIS A 9 0.14 0.28 -14.31
CA HIS A 9 0.80 0.64 -15.56
C HIS A 9 2.34 0.63 -15.51
N ASP A 10 2.91 0.63 -14.33
CA ASP A 10 4.35 0.72 -14.07
C ASP A 10 4.94 -0.50 -13.33
N CYS A 11 4.13 -1.55 -13.15
CA CYS A 11 4.53 -2.80 -12.54
C CYS A 11 4.27 -3.98 -13.47
N SER A 12 5.13 -5.00 -13.43
CA SER A 12 5.02 -6.22 -14.25
C SER A 12 5.02 -7.49 -13.42
N MET A 13 4.73 -7.39 -12.14
CA MET A 13 4.62 -8.56 -11.27
C MET A 13 3.33 -9.31 -11.56
N ASP A 14 3.47 -10.56 -12.00
CA ASP A 14 2.34 -11.49 -12.08
C ASP A 14 1.76 -11.77 -10.69
N VAL A 15 0.44 -11.89 -10.61
CA VAL A 15 -0.26 -12.07 -9.32
C VAL A 15 0.15 -13.38 -8.66
N ASP A 16 0.18 -14.49 -9.37
CA ASP A 16 0.53 -15.79 -8.79
C ASP A 16 1.99 -15.84 -8.34
N GLU A 17 2.92 -15.29 -9.15
CA GLU A 17 4.33 -15.15 -8.77
C GLU A 17 4.51 -14.29 -7.50
N LEU A 18 3.71 -13.23 -7.38
CA LEU A 18 3.71 -12.37 -6.18
C LEU A 18 3.24 -13.13 -4.94
N LEU A 19 2.13 -13.88 -5.04
CA LEU A 19 1.61 -14.67 -3.92
C LEU A 19 2.61 -15.73 -3.48
N ASP A 20 3.20 -16.48 -4.41
CA ASP A 20 4.22 -17.49 -4.11
C ASP A 20 5.45 -16.88 -3.43
N HIS A 21 5.89 -15.72 -3.92
CA HIS A 21 7.03 -15.00 -3.32
C HIS A 21 6.70 -14.47 -1.92
N ALA A 22 5.51 -13.94 -1.71
CA ALA A 22 5.06 -13.47 -0.39
C ALA A 22 5.01 -14.59 0.65
N GLU A 23 4.52 -15.79 0.27
CA GLU A 23 4.54 -16.98 1.13
C GLU A 23 5.97 -17.43 1.44
N ALA A 24 6.87 -17.41 0.45
CA ALA A 24 8.28 -17.76 0.62
C ALA A 24 9.02 -16.79 1.56
N GLU A 25 8.67 -15.50 1.54
CA GLU A 25 9.17 -14.48 2.48
C GLU A 25 8.54 -14.59 3.88
N GLY A 26 7.61 -15.54 4.10
CA GLY A 26 6.96 -15.80 5.38
C GLY A 26 5.90 -14.75 5.75
N LEU A 27 5.34 -14.05 4.78
CA LEU A 27 4.25 -13.10 5.02
C LEU A 27 2.94 -13.86 5.28
N GLY A 28 2.19 -13.42 6.29
CA GLY A 28 0.88 -14.00 6.61
C GLY A 28 -0.27 -13.25 5.94
N ALA A 29 -0.05 -12.00 5.54
CA ALA A 29 -1.00 -11.18 4.81
C ALA A 29 -0.27 -10.17 3.93
N ILE A 30 -0.89 -9.80 2.80
CA ILE A 30 -0.46 -8.72 1.91
C ILE A 30 -1.66 -7.89 1.49
N ALA A 31 -1.46 -6.60 1.17
CA ALA A 31 -2.47 -5.79 0.51
C ALA A 31 -2.03 -5.52 -0.93
N ILE A 32 -2.93 -5.74 -1.87
CA ILE A 32 -2.75 -5.38 -3.28
C ILE A 32 -3.42 -4.04 -3.49
N THR A 33 -2.66 -3.08 -3.99
CA THR A 33 -3.07 -1.67 -4.03
C THR A 33 -2.65 -1.03 -5.36
N ASP A 34 -3.09 -1.62 -6.47
CA ASP A 34 -2.76 -1.14 -7.80
C ASP A 34 -3.26 0.28 -8.06
N HIS A 35 -2.54 1.03 -8.90
CA HIS A 35 -2.85 2.43 -9.20
C HIS A 35 -4.16 2.60 -9.98
N ASN A 36 -5.19 3.12 -9.32
CA ASN A 36 -6.49 3.45 -9.91
C ASN A 36 -7.17 2.29 -10.66
N VAL A 37 -6.93 1.07 -10.22
CA VAL A 37 -7.57 -0.15 -10.73
C VAL A 37 -7.71 -1.17 -9.61
N PHE A 38 -8.82 -1.89 -9.59
CA PHE A 38 -9.11 -2.88 -8.54
C PHE A 38 -8.98 -4.34 -9.02
N GLY A 39 -8.78 -4.53 -10.33
CA GLY A 39 -8.73 -5.86 -10.95
C GLY A 39 -7.64 -6.78 -10.38
N GLY A 40 -6.43 -6.23 -10.11
CA GLY A 40 -5.33 -7.00 -9.51
C GLY A 40 -5.64 -7.49 -8.10
N ALA A 41 -6.36 -6.70 -7.31
CA ALA A 41 -6.80 -7.10 -5.98
C ALA A 41 -7.83 -8.25 -6.05
N LEU A 42 -8.78 -8.19 -6.98
CA LEU A 42 -9.76 -9.26 -7.19
C LEU A 42 -9.09 -10.56 -7.66
N GLU A 43 -8.19 -10.48 -8.63
CA GLU A 43 -7.41 -11.63 -9.10
C GLU A 43 -6.61 -12.26 -7.97
N ALA A 44 -5.93 -11.44 -7.15
CA ALA A 44 -5.13 -11.92 -6.04
C ALA A 44 -5.98 -12.59 -4.94
N VAL A 45 -7.18 -12.06 -4.64
CA VAL A 45 -8.11 -12.68 -3.69
C VAL A 45 -8.57 -14.04 -4.20
N GLU A 46 -8.88 -14.18 -5.49
CA GLU A 46 -9.27 -15.46 -6.09
C GLU A 46 -8.12 -16.46 -6.09
N SER A 47 -6.93 -16.06 -6.54
CA SER A 47 -5.72 -16.89 -6.57
C SER A 47 -5.22 -17.28 -5.16
N ALA A 48 -5.59 -16.52 -4.13
CA ALA A 48 -5.24 -16.84 -2.75
C ALA A 48 -6.15 -17.88 -2.11
N ARG A 49 -7.23 -18.32 -2.75
CA ARG A 49 -8.14 -19.33 -2.20
C ARG A 49 -7.41 -20.64 -1.90
N GLY A 50 -7.51 -21.08 -0.65
CA GLY A 50 -6.83 -22.29 -0.18
C GLY A 50 -5.37 -22.10 0.22
N ARG A 51 -4.78 -20.92 0.03
CA ARG A 51 -3.46 -20.55 0.55
C ARG A 51 -3.53 -20.18 2.05
N ARG A 52 -2.37 -20.12 2.69
CA ARG A 52 -2.27 -19.59 4.06
C ARG A 52 -2.16 -18.07 4.10
N LEU A 53 -1.79 -17.48 2.99
CA LEU A 53 -1.64 -16.03 2.79
C LEU A 53 -3.02 -15.38 2.71
N VAL A 54 -3.24 -14.34 3.50
CA VAL A 54 -4.42 -13.48 3.43
C VAL A 54 -4.15 -12.33 2.46
N VAL A 55 -4.99 -12.16 1.48
CA VAL A 55 -4.97 -10.99 0.60
C VAL A 55 -5.99 -9.97 1.11
N ILE A 56 -5.53 -8.75 1.35
CA ILE A 56 -6.36 -7.59 1.64
C ILE A 56 -6.59 -6.88 0.31
N PRO A 57 -7.83 -6.88 -0.21
CA PRO A 57 -8.13 -6.16 -1.44
C PRO A 57 -8.08 -4.65 -1.18
N GLY A 58 -7.39 -3.93 -2.05
CA GLY A 58 -7.24 -2.49 -1.93
C GLY A 58 -6.94 -1.84 -3.27
N GLU A 59 -6.84 -0.53 -3.25
CA GLU A 59 -6.55 0.29 -4.43
C GLU A 59 -5.81 1.55 -3.99
N GLU A 60 -4.75 1.93 -4.69
CA GLU A 60 -4.10 3.23 -4.53
C GLU A 60 -4.71 4.22 -5.52
N VAL A 61 -5.54 5.11 -4.99
CA VAL A 61 -6.32 6.06 -5.74
C VAL A 61 -5.61 7.41 -5.81
N LYS A 62 -5.35 7.89 -7.01
CA LYS A 62 -4.89 9.26 -7.23
C LYS A 62 -6.09 10.20 -7.24
N THR A 63 -6.15 11.09 -6.26
CA THR A 63 -7.21 12.09 -6.12
C THR A 63 -7.04 13.24 -7.10
N ASP A 64 -8.05 14.11 -7.23
CA ASP A 64 -8.00 15.31 -8.06
C ASP A 64 -7.15 16.40 -7.39
N GLY A 65 -5.82 16.31 -7.56
CA GLY A 65 -4.85 17.30 -7.09
C GLY A 65 -4.53 17.30 -5.58
N GLU A 66 -5.13 16.39 -4.79
CA GLU A 66 -4.94 16.33 -3.33
C GLU A 66 -4.13 15.11 -2.86
N GLY A 67 -3.31 14.53 -3.73
CA GLY A 67 -2.42 13.42 -3.40
C GLY A 67 -3.00 12.04 -3.69
N GLU A 68 -2.43 11.02 -3.07
CA GLU A 68 -2.84 9.61 -3.19
C GLU A 68 -3.42 9.10 -1.87
N VAL A 69 -4.41 8.22 -1.98
CA VAL A 69 -5.08 7.55 -0.85
C VAL A 69 -5.23 6.08 -1.19
N ILE A 70 -4.90 5.20 -0.27
CA ILE A 70 -5.18 3.77 -0.41
C ILE A 70 -6.46 3.43 0.35
N GLY A 71 -7.40 2.78 -0.35
CA GLY A 71 -8.48 2.04 0.29
C GLY A 71 -8.05 0.61 0.56
N LEU A 72 -8.24 0.11 1.79
CA LEU A 72 -8.04 -1.29 2.13
C LEU A 72 -9.36 -1.96 2.47
N PHE A 73 -9.48 -3.27 2.25
CA PHE A 73 -10.70 -4.04 2.44
C PHE A 73 -11.86 -3.57 1.56
N LEU A 74 -11.55 -3.19 0.32
CA LEU A 74 -12.53 -2.76 -0.65
C LEU A 74 -13.30 -3.96 -1.24
N GLU A 75 -14.53 -3.72 -1.69
CA GLU A 75 -15.38 -4.66 -2.40
C GLU A 75 -15.46 -4.33 -3.90
N GLU A 76 -15.25 -3.05 -4.26
CA GLU A 76 -15.30 -2.54 -5.64
C GLU A 76 -14.32 -1.39 -5.88
N GLU A 77 -14.05 -1.12 -7.15
CA GLU A 77 -13.14 -0.05 -7.61
C GLU A 77 -13.63 1.33 -7.17
N ILE A 78 -12.71 2.18 -6.71
CA ILE A 78 -12.99 3.58 -6.39
C ILE A 78 -12.96 4.41 -7.68
N PRO A 79 -14.02 5.18 -8.01
CA PRO A 79 -14.05 6.00 -9.21
C PRO A 79 -12.92 7.05 -9.23
N ARG A 80 -12.34 7.26 -10.40
CA ARG A 80 -11.27 8.25 -10.63
C ARG A 80 -11.80 9.69 -10.60
N GLY A 81 -10.89 10.66 -10.34
CA GLY A 81 -11.19 12.08 -10.42
C GLY A 81 -11.96 12.63 -9.23
N MET A 82 -11.98 11.92 -8.14
CA MET A 82 -12.56 12.34 -6.86
C MET A 82 -11.58 13.23 -6.10
N THR A 83 -12.09 14.19 -5.33
CA THR A 83 -11.32 14.88 -4.30
C THR A 83 -10.90 13.92 -3.19
N PHE A 84 -9.97 14.32 -2.33
CA PHE A 84 -9.57 13.51 -1.16
C PHE A 84 -10.79 13.12 -0.30
N ALA A 85 -11.66 14.08 0.02
CA ALA A 85 -12.87 13.83 0.79
C ALA A 85 -13.81 12.83 0.12
N GLN A 86 -14.08 12.97 -1.17
CA GLN A 86 -14.94 12.05 -1.92
C GLN A 86 -14.36 10.65 -1.99
N THR A 87 -13.02 10.54 -2.14
CA THR A 87 -12.32 9.24 -2.11
C THR A 87 -12.47 8.57 -0.75
N VAL A 88 -12.29 9.32 0.33
CA VAL A 88 -12.52 8.84 1.71
C VAL A 88 -13.96 8.35 1.89
N ASP A 89 -14.95 9.13 1.45
CA ASP A 89 -16.36 8.76 1.53
C ASP A 89 -16.66 7.46 0.74
N ALA A 90 -16.08 7.32 -0.46
CA ALA A 90 -16.24 6.11 -1.28
C ALA A 90 -15.61 4.87 -0.64
N ILE A 91 -14.44 5.00 -0.01
CA ILE A 91 -13.79 3.92 0.76
C ILE A 91 -14.68 3.52 1.95
N ARG A 92 -15.18 4.51 2.70
CA ARG A 92 -16.05 4.30 3.86
C ARG A 92 -17.38 3.65 3.50
N ALA A 93 -17.96 4.02 2.37
CA ALA A 93 -19.23 3.45 1.91
C ALA A 93 -19.16 1.92 1.71
N GLN A 94 -17.96 1.38 1.46
CA GLN A 94 -17.69 -0.06 1.33
C GLN A 94 -17.25 -0.72 2.66
N GLY A 95 -17.22 0.02 3.78
CA GLY A 95 -16.63 -0.47 5.04
C GLY A 95 -15.10 -0.57 5.01
N GLY A 96 -14.46 0.02 4.01
CA GLY A 96 -13.02 0.04 3.82
C GLY A 96 -12.30 0.96 4.81
N LEU A 97 -10.97 0.79 4.87
CA LEU A 97 -10.07 1.57 5.71
C LEU A 97 -9.28 2.56 4.87
N VAL A 98 -9.17 3.79 5.37
CA VAL A 98 -8.41 4.88 4.73
C VAL A 98 -6.95 4.80 5.16
N TYR A 99 -6.06 4.55 4.21
CA TYR A 99 -4.62 4.49 4.41
C TYR A 99 -3.94 5.59 3.58
N VAL A 100 -3.11 6.41 4.20
CA VAL A 100 -2.36 7.47 3.50
C VAL A 100 -0.95 6.96 3.21
N PRO A 101 -0.62 6.70 1.92
CA PRO A 101 0.69 6.19 1.50
C PRO A 101 1.74 7.32 1.47
N HIS A 102 3.01 6.99 1.69
CA HIS A 102 4.20 7.85 1.53
C HIS A 102 3.96 9.37 1.71
N PRO A 103 3.32 9.81 2.82
CA PRO A 103 2.66 11.12 2.95
C PRO A 103 3.55 12.34 2.81
N PHE A 104 4.88 12.18 2.85
CA PHE A 104 5.85 13.27 2.73
C PHE A 104 6.84 13.11 1.58
N ASP A 105 6.68 12.08 0.73
CA ASP A 105 7.55 11.92 -0.44
C ASP A 105 7.19 12.91 -1.56
N ARG A 106 7.94 13.99 -1.63
CA ARG A 106 7.75 15.07 -2.61
C ARG A 106 8.02 14.67 -4.06
N LEU A 107 8.41 13.43 -4.31
CA LEU A 107 8.57 12.87 -5.66
C LEU A 107 7.29 12.17 -6.14
N HIS A 108 6.33 11.96 -5.24
CA HIS A 108 5.01 11.40 -5.53
C HIS A 108 3.90 12.44 -5.36
N ALA A 109 2.69 12.07 -5.74
CA ALA A 109 1.50 12.87 -5.44
C ALA A 109 1.14 12.67 -3.96
N ILE A 110 1.35 13.70 -3.14
CA ILE A 110 1.08 13.66 -1.71
C ILE A 110 0.02 14.68 -1.31
N PRO A 111 -0.80 14.39 -0.29
CA PRO A 111 -1.68 15.39 0.29
C PRO A 111 -0.87 16.54 0.90
N ASP A 112 -1.33 17.76 0.72
CA ASP A 112 -0.71 18.88 1.41
C ASP A 112 -1.03 18.89 2.92
N ALA A 113 -0.31 19.71 3.69
CA ALA A 113 -0.48 19.77 5.15
C ALA A 113 -1.90 20.18 5.56
N ALA A 114 -2.59 21.02 4.78
CA ALA A 114 -3.94 21.47 5.08
C ALA A 114 -4.95 20.34 4.86
N THR A 115 -4.81 19.57 3.78
CA THR A 115 -5.61 18.39 3.49
C THR A 115 -5.42 17.33 4.58
N LEU A 116 -4.17 16.99 4.94
CA LEU A 116 -3.90 16.05 6.03
C LEU A 116 -4.52 16.50 7.36
N GLN A 117 -4.41 17.79 7.73
CA GLN A 117 -4.98 18.30 8.96
C GLN A 117 -6.51 18.29 8.96
N ARG A 118 -7.13 18.57 7.82
CA ARG A 118 -8.60 18.57 7.67
C ARG A 118 -9.18 17.17 7.88
N HIS A 119 -8.47 16.14 7.38
CA HIS A 119 -8.96 14.77 7.33
C HIS A 119 -8.33 13.84 8.39
N LEU A 120 -7.63 14.37 9.40
CA LEU A 120 -6.95 13.55 10.44
C LEU A 120 -7.86 12.52 11.10
N ALA A 121 -9.11 12.87 11.37
CA ALA A 121 -10.06 11.97 12.02
C ALA A 121 -10.58 10.84 11.12
N GLU A 122 -10.38 10.97 9.82
CA GLU A 122 -10.85 10.03 8.81
C GLU A 122 -9.75 9.05 8.38
N ILE A 123 -8.49 9.32 8.74
CA ILE A 123 -7.34 8.48 8.43
C ILE A 123 -7.25 7.34 9.45
N ASP A 124 -7.41 6.10 8.98
CA ASP A 124 -7.25 4.91 9.82
C ASP A 124 -5.80 4.48 9.98
N VAL A 125 -5.03 4.58 8.90
CA VAL A 125 -3.63 4.14 8.84
C VAL A 125 -2.78 5.19 8.14
N PHE A 126 -1.62 5.49 8.71
CA PHE A 126 -0.66 6.43 8.16
C PHE A 126 0.66 5.72 7.88
N GLU A 127 1.15 5.75 6.65
CA GLU A 127 2.38 5.06 6.27
C GLU A 127 3.59 5.78 6.85
N VAL A 128 4.15 5.22 7.93
CA VAL A 128 5.33 5.77 8.58
C VAL A 128 6.64 5.18 8.06
N TYR A 129 6.54 4.14 7.26
CA TYR A 129 7.65 3.54 6.55
C TYR A 129 7.22 3.01 5.20
N ASN A 130 7.76 3.58 4.14
CA ASN A 130 7.71 3.07 2.79
C ASN A 130 9.14 2.71 2.36
N ALA A 131 9.34 1.46 1.96
CA ALA A 131 10.69 0.94 1.67
C ALA A 131 11.25 1.40 0.31
N ARG A 132 10.44 2.05 -0.53
CA ARG A 132 10.81 2.52 -1.86
C ARG A 132 11.28 3.99 -1.87
N LEU A 133 11.14 4.70 -0.76
CA LEU A 133 11.51 6.12 -0.71
C LEU A 133 13.00 6.34 -0.90
N LEU A 134 13.35 7.30 -1.76
CA LEU A 134 14.73 7.68 -2.04
C LEU A 134 15.40 8.36 -0.83
N PHE A 135 14.63 9.12 -0.06
CA PHE A 135 15.13 9.86 1.11
C PHE A 135 14.46 9.35 2.38
N GLU A 136 15.25 8.73 3.26
CA GLU A 136 14.78 8.20 4.56
C GLU A 136 14.15 9.30 5.44
N GLY A 137 14.58 10.56 5.26
CA GLY A 137 13.99 11.70 5.97
C GLY A 137 12.49 11.86 5.81
N TYR A 138 11.89 11.38 4.73
CA TYR A 138 10.43 11.39 4.52
C TYR A 138 9.73 10.38 5.44
N ASN A 139 10.31 9.19 5.63
CA ASN A 139 9.83 8.21 6.61
C ASN A 139 9.92 8.76 8.04
N ASP A 140 11.01 9.47 8.36
CA ASP A 140 11.17 10.09 9.68
C ASP A 140 10.15 11.22 9.91
N GLU A 141 9.82 11.98 8.87
CA GLU A 141 8.79 13.02 8.93
C GLU A 141 7.40 12.39 9.15
N ALA A 142 7.08 11.32 8.41
CA ALA A 142 5.84 10.57 8.56
C ALA A 142 5.69 10.00 9.98
N LEU A 143 6.74 9.41 10.53
CA LEU A 143 6.73 8.89 11.89
C LEU A 143 6.52 9.98 12.95
N ARG A 144 7.18 11.15 12.80
CA ARG A 144 6.98 12.30 13.69
C ARG A 144 5.54 12.82 13.63
N PHE A 145 4.99 12.91 12.42
CA PHE A 145 3.61 13.36 12.21
C PHE A 145 2.61 12.38 12.83
N ALA A 146 2.74 11.09 12.56
CA ALA A 146 1.88 10.06 13.13
C ALA A 146 1.88 10.08 14.66
N ARG A 147 3.06 10.22 15.28
CA ARG A 147 3.19 10.36 16.74
C ARG A 147 2.53 11.62 17.29
N LYS A 148 2.71 12.76 16.60
CA LYS A 148 2.12 14.05 17.01
C LYS A 148 0.59 14.01 17.05
N TYR A 149 0.00 13.33 16.08
CA TYR A 149 -1.45 13.27 15.93
C TYR A 149 -2.07 11.94 16.39
N ASN A 150 -1.27 11.06 17.01
CA ASN A 150 -1.69 9.74 17.49
C ASN A 150 -2.35 8.87 16.41
N LEU A 151 -1.82 8.90 15.19
CA LEU A 151 -2.29 8.09 14.06
C LEU A 151 -1.76 6.66 14.15
N THR A 152 -2.53 5.70 13.66
CA THR A 152 -2.08 4.30 13.59
C THR A 152 -1.02 4.16 12.52
N ALA A 153 0.16 3.64 12.91
CA ALA A 153 1.29 3.50 12.01
C ALA A 153 1.13 2.28 11.09
N GLY A 154 1.31 2.49 9.79
CA GLY A 154 1.42 1.45 8.78
C GLY A 154 2.81 1.41 8.15
N ALA A 155 3.09 0.35 7.40
CA ALA A 155 4.28 0.26 6.57
C ALA A 155 3.99 -0.48 5.27
N GLY A 156 4.62 -0.05 4.20
CA GLY A 156 4.52 -0.61 2.87
C GLY A 156 5.88 -0.89 2.24
N SER A 157 5.90 -1.87 1.35
CA SER A 157 7.07 -2.11 0.50
C SER A 157 7.04 -1.24 -0.76
N ASP A 158 5.85 -0.85 -1.20
CA ASP A 158 5.58 -0.18 -2.46
C ASP A 158 6.29 -0.92 -3.63
N ALA A 159 6.20 -2.27 -3.54
CA ALA A 159 6.94 -3.15 -4.40
C ALA A 159 6.38 -3.16 -5.83
N HIS A 160 7.27 -2.97 -6.80
CA HIS A 160 7.01 -3.07 -8.23
C HIS A 160 7.86 -4.17 -8.89
N VAL A 161 8.59 -4.92 -8.07
CA VAL A 161 9.35 -6.12 -8.43
C VAL A 161 9.32 -7.09 -7.25
N LEU A 162 9.37 -8.40 -7.51
CA LEU A 162 9.29 -9.44 -6.47
C LEU A 162 10.30 -9.22 -5.34
N GLN A 163 11.52 -8.79 -5.67
CA GLN A 163 12.58 -8.55 -4.68
C GLN A 163 12.27 -7.38 -3.73
N GLY A 164 11.30 -6.52 -4.07
CA GLY A 164 10.80 -5.44 -3.21
C GLY A 164 9.80 -5.92 -2.15
N VAL A 165 9.16 -7.06 -2.37
CA VAL A 165 8.18 -7.63 -1.45
C VAL A 165 8.84 -7.97 -0.11
N GLY A 166 8.16 -7.67 1.01
CA GLY A 166 8.67 -7.93 2.34
C GLY A 166 9.75 -6.96 2.86
N THR A 167 10.04 -5.86 2.13
CA THR A 167 11.02 -4.83 2.58
C THR A 167 10.44 -3.85 3.59
N GLY A 168 9.12 -3.60 3.55
CA GLY A 168 8.36 -2.84 4.54
C GLY A 168 7.24 -3.71 5.11
N VAL A 169 7.33 -4.13 6.37
CA VAL A 169 6.42 -5.10 6.98
C VAL A 169 5.92 -4.60 8.32
N VAL A 170 4.69 -4.94 8.66
CA VAL A 170 4.16 -4.81 10.02
C VAL A 170 4.05 -6.20 10.67
N ARG A 171 4.60 -6.35 11.86
CA ARG A 171 4.46 -7.56 12.67
C ARG A 171 3.33 -7.35 13.67
N MET A 172 2.23 -8.05 13.47
CA MET A 172 1.00 -7.89 14.22
C MET A 172 0.33 -9.24 14.51
N ARG A 173 -0.68 -9.24 15.35
CA ARG A 173 -1.52 -10.43 15.60
C ARG A 173 -2.36 -10.73 14.38
N ARG A 174 -2.81 -11.98 14.26
CA ARG A 174 -3.80 -12.37 13.23
C ARG A 174 -5.09 -11.56 13.43
N PHE A 175 -5.78 -11.34 12.33
CA PHE A 175 -7.01 -10.57 12.28
C PHE A 175 -8.01 -11.25 11.33
N ASN A 176 -9.28 -10.94 11.54
CA ASN A 176 -10.36 -11.31 10.65
C ASN A 176 -11.18 -10.03 10.34
N GLY A 177 -10.98 -9.51 9.12
CA GLY A 177 -11.62 -8.28 8.66
C GLY A 177 -11.00 -6.97 9.18
N PRO A 178 -11.57 -5.83 8.75
CA PRO A 178 -10.97 -4.50 8.94
C PRO A 178 -10.89 -4.06 10.41
N GLU A 179 -11.89 -4.38 11.22
CA GLU A 179 -11.92 -3.95 12.63
C GLU A 179 -10.80 -4.61 13.45
N GLU A 180 -10.66 -5.95 13.35
CA GLU A 180 -9.59 -6.67 14.05
C GLU A 180 -8.22 -6.31 13.49
N PHE A 181 -8.12 -6.02 12.19
CA PHE A 181 -6.92 -5.51 11.56
C PHE A 181 -6.45 -4.22 12.23
N LEU A 182 -7.32 -3.22 12.37
CA LEU A 182 -6.98 -1.95 13.05
C LEU A 182 -6.57 -2.15 14.50
N VAL A 183 -7.31 -2.98 15.25
CA VAL A 183 -6.97 -3.30 16.65
C VAL A 183 -5.58 -3.93 16.73
N SER A 184 -5.26 -4.86 15.84
CA SER A 184 -3.96 -5.53 15.79
C SER A 184 -2.84 -4.57 15.35
N LEU A 185 -3.13 -3.70 14.37
CA LEU A 185 -2.15 -2.76 13.81
C LEU A 185 -1.71 -1.69 14.84
N ARG A 186 -2.60 -1.24 15.72
CA ARG A 186 -2.27 -0.27 16.79
C ARG A 186 -1.15 -0.72 17.72
N SER A 187 -0.94 -2.03 17.83
CA SER A 187 0.12 -2.64 18.65
C SER A 187 1.20 -3.33 17.83
N ALA A 188 1.25 -3.08 16.53
CA ALA A 188 2.17 -3.71 15.62
C ALA A 188 3.57 -3.08 15.67
N ASP A 189 4.58 -3.88 15.35
CA ASP A 189 5.94 -3.41 15.12
C ASP A 189 6.17 -3.18 13.62
N VAL A 190 6.69 -2.02 13.27
CA VAL A 190 7.17 -1.73 11.90
C VAL A 190 8.56 -2.34 11.74
N LEU A 191 8.67 -3.28 10.82
CA LEU A 191 9.93 -3.96 10.48
C LEU A 191 10.46 -3.40 9.16
N ARG A 192 11.65 -2.80 9.22
CA ARG A 192 12.36 -2.23 8.08
C ARG A 192 13.39 -3.23 7.58
N ARG A 193 13.28 -3.63 6.30
CA ARG A 193 14.22 -4.54 5.64
C ARG A 193 14.69 -3.93 4.32
N PRO A 194 15.38 -2.77 4.35
CA PRO A 194 15.68 -2.01 3.15
C PRO A 194 16.57 -2.82 2.19
N LYS A 195 16.28 -2.71 0.90
CA LYS A 195 17.15 -3.18 -0.19
C LYS A 195 17.61 -1.97 -0.99
N SER A 196 18.71 -2.12 -1.73
CA SER A 196 19.23 -1.04 -2.58
C SER A 196 18.18 -0.61 -3.61
N LEU A 197 17.79 0.67 -3.58
CA LEU A 197 16.83 1.23 -4.55
C LEU A 197 17.36 1.15 -5.99
N ALA A 198 18.66 1.35 -6.20
CA ALA A 198 19.27 1.21 -7.52
C ALA A 198 19.16 -0.23 -8.03
N TYR A 199 19.32 -1.22 -7.15
CA TYR A 199 19.11 -2.63 -7.49
C TYR A 199 17.66 -2.92 -7.87
N LEU A 200 16.68 -2.49 -7.05
CA LEU A 200 15.26 -2.70 -7.32
C LEU A 200 14.81 -1.97 -8.60
N GLN A 201 15.28 -0.75 -8.81
CA GLN A 201 14.99 0.02 -10.03
C GLN A 201 15.60 -0.63 -11.27
N GLY A 202 16.81 -1.16 -11.18
CA GLY A 202 17.43 -1.92 -12.25
C GLY A 202 16.63 -3.16 -12.65
N LEU A 203 16.12 -3.90 -11.67
CA LEU A 203 15.24 -5.06 -11.90
C LEU A 203 13.92 -4.64 -12.57
N LYS A 204 13.30 -3.54 -12.13
CA LYS A 204 12.08 -2.99 -12.74
C LYS A 204 12.31 -2.69 -14.23
N TRP A 205 13.40 -2.01 -14.59
CA TRP A 205 13.72 -1.72 -15.99
C TRP A 205 13.96 -2.99 -16.82
N VAL A 206 14.62 -3.99 -16.26
CA VAL A 206 14.84 -5.27 -16.96
C VAL A 206 13.51 -6.00 -17.20
N ALA A 207 12.61 -6.03 -16.21
CA ALA A 207 11.29 -6.63 -16.33
C ALA A 207 10.46 -5.96 -17.43
N GLN A 208 10.34 -4.64 -17.39
CA GLN A 208 9.62 -3.85 -18.41
C GLN A 208 10.22 -3.98 -19.82
N ALA A 209 11.54 -4.09 -19.94
CA ALA A 209 12.18 -4.31 -21.23
C ALA A 209 11.83 -5.68 -21.83
N LYS A 210 11.73 -6.72 -21.01
CA LYS A 210 11.33 -8.07 -21.45
C LYS A 210 9.87 -8.11 -21.94
N GLU A 211 8.96 -7.38 -21.33
CA GLU A 211 7.55 -7.31 -21.77
C GLU A 211 7.40 -6.63 -23.13
N ARG A 212 8.19 -5.57 -23.39
CA ARG A 212 8.16 -4.87 -24.71
C ARG A 212 8.66 -5.69 -25.88
N VAL A 213 9.34 -6.80 -25.61
CA VAL A 213 9.93 -7.70 -26.65
C VAL A 213 9.05 -8.94 -26.87
N ARG A 214 8.08 -9.18 -26.01
CA ARG A 214 7.04 -10.22 -26.16
C ARG A 214 5.83 -9.70 -26.93
#